data_bc64c028d23b3b83041ca1ccc10c64f4
#
_entry.id   bc64c028d23b3b83041ca1ccc10c64f4
#
_cell.length_a   1.000
_cell.length_b   1.000
_cell.length_c   1.000
_cell.angle_alpha   90.00
_cell.angle_beta   90.00
_cell.angle_gamma   90.00
#
_symmetry.space_group_name_H-M   'P 1'
#
loop_
_entity.id
_entity.type
_entity.pdbx_description
1 polymer ?
#
loop_
_entity_poly.entity_id
_entity_poly.type
_entity_poly.pdbx_seq_one_letter_code
_entity_poly.pdbx_strand_id
1 'polypeptide(L)'
;MVKGKKRLRLKKNMEALMAKEAAGEVIEDVALKEIRPNPYQPRRSFDQEALAELADSIQKSGVFQPVILRQPDPKLPRYELIAGERRFRASELAHQKTIPAIIRQMNDAEMMEVAILENLQREDLTPLEEAQAYQTLIEKLNLTQAEVASRLGKSRPYIANYLRLLGLPAAVKELVANRQLSMGQARTLLGLKDKLAVVALAKRAVKENLTVRQLEEIVAKENGQVKPTKPVKPAPKLNPYLREATDQLQRRFGTKVSFRGNQPDHGKIEIPYQSADELNRVLELLGVSFD
;
A
#
# COMPACT_ATOMS: atom_id res chain seq x y z
N MET A 1 -3.00 -11.92 7.04
CA MET A 1 -4.34 -12.13 6.43
C MET A 1 -5.09 -10.88 5.94
N VAL A 2 -4.71 -9.65 6.30
CA VAL A 2 -5.46 -8.41 5.92
C VAL A 2 -5.17 -7.91 4.49
N LYS A 3 -3.97 -8.19 3.94
CA LYS A 3 -3.59 -7.75 2.56
C LYS A 3 -4.41 -8.42 1.44
N GLY A 4 -4.77 -9.69 1.57
CA GLY A 4 -5.52 -10.42 0.54
C GLY A 4 -6.97 -9.94 0.34
N LYS A 5 -7.70 -9.63 1.42
CA LYS A 5 -9.10 -9.16 1.32
C LYS A 5 -9.24 -7.77 0.69
N LYS A 6 -8.23 -6.89 0.84
CA LYS A 6 -8.23 -5.54 0.25
C LYS A 6 -7.97 -5.56 -1.27
N ARG A 7 -7.07 -6.43 -1.73
CA ARG A 7 -6.82 -6.67 -3.18
C ARG A 7 -8.07 -7.21 -3.90
N LEU A 8 -8.79 -8.13 -3.26
CA LEU A 8 -10.02 -8.69 -3.83
C LEU A 8 -11.08 -7.60 -4.09
N ARG A 9 -11.17 -6.58 -3.24
CA ARG A 9 -12.17 -5.51 -3.35
C ARG A 9 -11.84 -4.53 -4.49
N LEU A 10 -10.55 -4.17 -4.65
CA LEU A 10 -10.09 -3.31 -5.75
C LEU A 10 -10.26 -4.02 -7.09
N LYS A 11 -9.86 -5.31 -7.15
CA LYS A 11 -10.06 -6.17 -8.31
C LYS A 11 -11.54 -6.29 -8.66
N LYS A 12 -12.41 -6.48 -7.66
CA LYS A 12 -13.86 -6.58 -7.84
C LYS A 12 -14.50 -5.27 -8.31
N ASN A 13 -14.01 -4.10 -7.86
CA ASN A 13 -14.49 -2.80 -8.33
C ASN A 13 -14.04 -2.52 -9.77
N MET A 14 -12.80 -2.88 -10.12
CA MET A 14 -12.32 -2.80 -11.51
C MET A 14 -13.03 -3.81 -12.41
N GLU A 15 -13.22 -5.05 -11.94
CA GLU A 15 -14.02 -6.05 -12.62
C GLU A 15 -15.49 -5.60 -12.77
N ALA A 16 -16.05 -4.89 -11.78
CA ALA A 16 -17.41 -4.35 -11.88
C ALA A 16 -17.50 -3.18 -12.87
N LEU A 17 -16.50 -2.30 -12.95
CA LEU A 17 -16.39 -1.29 -14.00
C LEU A 17 -16.21 -1.93 -15.38
N MET A 18 -15.45 -3.02 -15.45
CA MET A 18 -15.24 -3.78 -16.66
C MET A 18 -16.40 -4.76 -16.97
N ALA A 19 -17.14 -5.23 -15.97
CA ALA A 19 -18.23 -6.19 -16.11
C ALA A 19 -19.60 -5.54 -16.37
N LYS A 20 -19.70 -4.21 -16.30
CA LYS A 20 -20.97 -3.50 -16.47
C LYS A 20 -21.67 -3.76 -17.83
N GLU A 21 -20.97 -4.42 -18.76
CA GLU A 21 -21.42 -4.69 -20.13
C GLU A 21 -21.09 -6.12 -20.64
N ALA A 22 -20.77 -7.06 -19.77
CA ALA A 22 -20.34 -8.41 -20.17
C ALA A 22 -21.43 -9.29 -20.84
N ALA A 23 -22.67 -8.82 -20.92
CA ALA A 23 -23.74 -9.55 -21.62
C ALA A 23 -23.78 -9.15 -23.11
N GLY A 24 -23.05 -9.88 -23.96
CA GLY A 24 -23.09 -9.71 -25.43
C GLY A 24 -21.82 -9.15 -26.06
N GLU A 25 -20.67 -9.18 -25.34
CA GLU A 25 -19.39 -8.73 -25.91
C GLU A 25 -19.00 -9.59 -27.12
N VAL A 26 -18.90 -8.97 -28.28
CA VAL A 26 -18.41 -9.60 -29.51
C VAL A 26 -16.90 -9.40 -29.61
N ILE A 27 -16.18 -10.50 -29.88
CA ILE A 27 -14.74 -10.42 -30.14
C ILE A 27 -14.57 -10.17 -31.64
N GLU A 28 -13.88 -9.09 -31.96
CA GLU A 28 -13.60 -8.69 -33.34
C GLU A 28 -12.10 -8.62 -33.58
N ASP A 29 -11.67 -8.97 -34.79
CA ASP A 29 -10.29 -8.82 -35.21
C ASP A 29 -10.04 -7.39 -35.71
N VAL A 30 -9.30 -6.62 -34.93
CA VAL A 30 -8.98 -5.22 -35.22
C VAL A 30 -7.55 -5.10 -35.77
N ALA A 31 -7.37 -4.29 -36.81
CA ALA A 31 -6.06 -4.06 -37.39
C ALA A 31 -5.15 -3.28 -36.43
N LEU A 32 -3.93 -3.79 -36.17
CA LEU A 32 -2.98 -3.16 -35.22
C LEU A 32 -2.69 -1.69 -35.55
N LYS A 33 -2.62 -1.34 -36.85
CA LYS A 33 -2.41 0.05 -37.34
C LYS A 33 -3.50 1.04 -36.92
N GLU A 34 -4.68 0.56 -36.58
CA GLU A 34 -5.85 1.37 -36.17
C GLU A 34 -5.91 1.55 -34.67
N ILE A 35 -5.06 0.81 -33.91
CA ILE A 35 -5.00 0.87 -32.46
C ILE A 35 -3.92 1.85 -32.01
N ARG A 36 -4.27 2.74 -31.12
CA ARG A 36 -3.31 3.65 -30.44
C ARG A 36 -3.12 3.18 -28.99
N PRO A 37 -1.89 3.29 -28.47
CA PRO A 37 -1.64 3.07 -27.04
C PRO A 37 -2.49 4.02 -26.18
N ASN A 38 -2.75 3.59 -24.93
CA ASN A 38 -3.49 4.41 -23.98
C ASN A 38 -2.72 5.70 -23.66
N PRO A 39 -3.29 6.90 -23.95
CA PRO A 39 -2.64 8.17 -23.66
C PRO A 39 -2.41 8.40 -22.16
N TYR A 40 -3.16 7.71 -21.29
CA TYR A 40 -3.09 7.82 -19.84
C TYR A 40 -2.22 6.73 -19.20
N GLN A 41 -1.53 5.88 -20.00
CA GLN A 41 -0.69 4.79 -19.50
C GLN A 41 0.64 5.33 -18.96
N PRO A 42 0.94 5.21 -17.66
CA PRO A 42 2.17 5.73 -17.06
C PRO A 42 3.39 4.84 -17.33
N ARG A 43 3.18 3.56 -17.70
CA ARG A 43 4.25 2.59 -17.91
C ARG A 43 4.91 2.78 -19.26
N ARG A 44 6.16 3.30 -19.24
CA ARG A 44 6.98 3.53 -20.46
C ARG A 44 8.07 2.48 -20.67
N SER A 45 8.49 1.77 -19.62
CA SER A 45 9.52 0.73 -19.70
C SER A 45 8.89 -0.66 -19.59
N PHE A 46 9.23 -1.52 -20.53
CA PHE A 46 8.83 -2.93 -20.56
C PHE A 46 10.10 -3.76 -20.62
N ASP A 47 10.09 -4.89 -19.93
CA ASP A 47 11.14 -5.89 -20.04
C ASP A 47 11.14 -6.46 -21.47
N GLN A 48 12.23 -6.23 -22.17
CA GLN A 48 12.39 -6.57 -23.59
C GLN A 48 12.43 -8.09 -23.79
N GLU A 49 13.08 -8.82 -22.88
CA GLU A 49 13.18 -10.30 -22.97
C GLU A 49 11.81 -10.93 -22.78
N ALA A 50 11.09 -10.54 -21.73
CA ALA A 50 9.75 -11.03 -21.47
C ALA A 50 8.72 -10.60 -22.54
N LEU A 51 8.98 -9.53 -23.29
CA LEU A 51 8.15 -9.10 -24.41
C LEU A 51 8.44 -9.94 -25.67
N ALA A 52 9.71 -10.27 -25.92
CA ALA A 52 10.13 -11.13 -27.03
C ALA A 52 9.59 -12.56 -26.87
N GLU A 53 9.68 -13.16 -25.66
CA GLU A 53 9.08 -14.45 -25.37
C GLU A 53 7.58 -14.48 -25.64
N LEU A 54 6.87 -13.40 -25.26
CA LEU A 54 5.44 -13.29 -25.54
C LEU A 54 5.17 -13.15 -27.05
N ALA A 55 6.01 -12.43 -27.78
CA ALA A 55 5.89 -12.30 -29.24
C ALA A 55 6.08 -13.65 -29.94
N ASP A 56 7.06 -14.46 -29.54
CA ASP A 56 7.28 -15.80 -30.05
C ASP A 56 6.07 -16.72 -29.77
N SER A 57 5.49 -16.63 -28.59
CA SER A 57 4.27 -17.36 -28.24
C SER A 57 3.09 -16.95 -29.12
N ILE A 58 2.90 -15.64 -29.33
CA ILE A 58 1.84 -15.09 -30.19
C ILE A 58 2.03 -15.50 -31.65
N GLN A 59 3.26 -15.54 -32.13
CA GLN A 59 3.56 -15.96 -33.48
C GLN A 59 3.15 -17.46 -33.75
N LYS A 60 3.36 -18.31 -32.73
CA LYS A 60 3.06 -19.75 -32.80
C LYS A 60 1.58 -20.10 -32.61
N SER A 61 0.92 -19.40 -31.67
CA SER A 61 -0.40 -19.83 -31.16
C SER A 61 -1.46 -18.74 -31.25
N GLY A 62 -1.12 -17.54 -31.74
CA GLY A 62 -2.03 -16.40 -31.74
C GLY A 62 -2.24 -15.78 -30.34
N VAL A 63 -3.18 -14.86 -30.28
CA VAL A 63 -3.54 -14.16 -29.02
C VAL A 63 -4.77 -14.84 -28.40
N PHE A 64 -4.60 -15.58 -27.30
CA PHE A 64 -5.69 -16.29 -26.64
C PHE A 64 -6.69 -15.36 -25.92
N GLN A 65 -6.19 -14.30 -25.29
CA GLN A 65 -7.04 -13.34 -24.59
C GLN A 65 -7.17 -12.06 -25.39
N PRO A 66 -8.37 -11.63 -25.76
CA PRO A 66 -8.56 -10.39 -26.51
C PRO A 66 -8.06 -9.19 -25.71
N VAL A 67 -7.61 -8.17 -26.41
CA VAL A 67 -7.35 -6.86 -25.84
C VAL A 67 -8.66 -6.10 -25.66
N ILE A 68 -8.68 -5.11 -24.78
CA ILE A 68 -9.86 -4.26 -24.59
C ILE A 68 -9.56 -2.91 -25.22
N LEU A 69 -10.41 -2.51 -26.15
CA LEU A 69 -10.31 -1.28 -26.90
C LEU A 69 -11.52 -0.39 -26.61
N ARG A 70 -11.37 0.91 -26.82
CA ARG A 70 -12.51 1.82 -27.02
C ARG A 70 -12.42 2.46 -28.38
N GLN A 71 -13.54 2.87 -28.90
CA GLN A 71 -13.66 3.66 -30.12
C GLN A 71 -14.17 5.05 -29.75
N PRO A 72 -13.29 6.09 -29.69
CA PRO A 72 -13.70 7.44 -29.29
C PRO A 72 -14.70 8.06 -30.24
N ASP A 73 -14.56 7.80 -31.55
CA ASP A 73 -15.50 8.24 -32.58
C ASP A 73 -15.96 7.01 -33.37
N PRO A 74 -17.24 6.61 -33.26
CA PRO A 74 -17.79 5.47 -34.00
C PRO A 74 -17.72 5.60 -35.53
N LYS A 75 -17.49 6.78 -36.05
CA LYS A 75 -17.39 7.04 -37.50
C LYS A 75 -16.00 6.79 -38.06
N LEU A 76 -15.00 6.66 -37.19
CA LEU A 76 -13.60 6.48 -37.59
C LEU A 76 -13.09 5.12 -37.11
N PRO A 77 -12.39 4.35 -37.97
CA PRO A 77 -11.74 3.09 -37.57
C PRO A 77 -10.46 3.41 -36.77
N ARG A 78 -10.62 4.04 -35.62
CA ARG A 78 -9.53 4.40 -34.71
C ARG A 78 -9.91 3.97 -33.31
N TYR A 79 -9.05 3.14 -32.74
CA TYR A 79 -9.25 2.55 -31.44
C TYR A 79 -8.16 3.00 -30.46
N GLU A 80 -8.50 3.06 -29.20
CA GLU A 80 -7.55 3.32 -28.11
C GLU A 80 -7.54 2.13 -27.17
N LEU A 81 -6.34 1.71 -26.80
CA LEU A 81 -6.13 0.54 -25.95
C LEU A 81 -6.49 0.87 -24.51
N ILE A 82 -7.47 0.16 -23.93
CA ILE A 82 -7.83 0.26 -22.51
C ILE A 82 -6.96 -0.70 -21.70
N ALA A 83 -6.88 -1.97 -22.11
CA ALA A 83 -6.10 -3.01 -21.43
C ALA A 83 -5.49 -4.00 -22.41
N GLY A 84 -4.31 -4.53 -22.08
CA GLY A 84 -3.59 -5.50 -22.90
C GLY A 84 -2.34 -4.96 -23.59
N GLU A 85 -1.72 -3.90 -23.11
CA GLU A 85 -0.53 -3.25 -23.68
C GLU A 85 0.58 -4.24 -24.06
N ARG A 86 0.89 -5.20 -23.19
CA ARG A 86 1.92 -6.22 -23.49
C ARG A 86 1.54 -7.10 -24.68
N ARG A 87 0.26 -7.49 -24.78
CA ARG A 87 -0.25 -8.29 -25.90
C ARG A 87 -0.22 -7.49 -27.20
N PHE A 88 -0.64 -6.25 -27.16
CA PHE A 88 -0.60 -5.35 -28.30
C PHE A 88 0.84 -5.21 -28.82
N ARG A 89 1.80 -4.84 -27.97
CA ARG A 89 3.21 -4.68 -28.37
C ARG A 89 3.86 -5.99 -28.83
N ALA A 90 3.56 -7.09 -28.17
CA ALA A 90 4.06 -8.39 -28.59
C ALA A 90 3.48 -8.81 -29.94
N SER A 91 2.22 -8.46 -30.25
CA SER A 91 1.62 -8.68 -31.55
C SER A 91 2.25 -7.81 -32.65
N GLU A 92 2.65 -6.56 -32.33
CA GLU A 92 3.45 -5.73 -33.25
C GLU A 92 4.81 -6.37 -33.54
N LEU A 93 5.54 -6.84 -32.51
CA LEU A 93 6.82 -7.55 -32.65
C LEU A 93 6.69 -8.86 -33.42
N ALA A 94 5.58 -9.58 -33.23
CA ALA A 94 5.26 -10.81 -33.97
C ALA A 94 4.76 -10.54 -35.41
N HIS A 95 4.76 -9.27 -35.87
CA HIS A 95 4.28 -8.85 -37.20
C HIS A 95 2.86 -9.32 -37.53
N GLN A 96 2.00 -9.43 -36.55
CA GLN A 96 0.59 -9.73 -36.77
C GLN A 96 -0.10 -8.56 -37.49
N LYS A 97 -1.10 -8.84 -38.30
CA LYS A 97 -1.89 -7.81 -38.99
C LYS A 97 -3.05 -7.31 -38.12
N THR A 98 -3.67 -8.25 -37.41
CA THR A 98 -4.85 -8.01 -36.57
C THR A 98 -4.63 -8.57 -35.16
N ILE A 99 -5.44 -8.16 -34.23
CA ILE A 99 -5.47 -8.68 -32.85
C ILE A 99 -6.93 -8.85 -32.42
N PRO A 100 -7.30 -9.98 -31.79
CA PRO A 100 -8.64 -10.13 -31.23
C PRO A 100 -8.88 -9.10 -30.13
N ALA A 101 -9.97 -8.37 -30.23
CA ALA A 101 -10.31 -7.26 -29.37
C ALA A 101 -11.78 -7.27 -28.97
N ILE A 102 -12.06 -6.74 -27.80
CA ILE A 102 -13.39 -6.39 -27.32
C ILE A 102 -13.50 -4.88 -27.35
N ILE A 103 -14.47 -4.35 -28.10
CA ILE A 103 -14.69 -2.91 -28.23
C ILE A 103 -15.72 -2.48 -27.19
N ARG A 104 -15.34 -1.52 -26.34
CA ARG A 104 -16.20 -0.97 -25.29
C ARG A 104 -16.48 0.50 -25.52
N GLN A 105 -17.72 0.88 -25.27
CA GLN A 105 -18.11 2.29 -25.17
C GLN A 105 -17.60 2.83 -23.82
N MET A 106 -16.66 3.76 -23.86
CA MET A 106 -16.08 4.34 -22.65
C MET A 106 -15.65 5.78 -22.93
N ASN A 107 -16.00 6.69 -22.03
CA ASN A 107 -15.57 8.08 -22.14
C ASN A 107 -14.13 8.27 -21.58
N ASP A 108 -13.56 9.46 -21.78
CA ASP A 108 -12.19 9.76 -21.35
C ASP A 108 -11.98 9.63 -19.85
N ALA A 109 -12.96 10.02 -19.05
CA ALA A 109 -12.89 9.97 -17.60
C ALA A 109 -12.86 8.50 -17.11
N GLU A 110 -13.72 7.66 -17.66
CA GLU A 110 -13.76 6.22 -17.35
C GLU A 110 -12.46 5.51 -17.77
N MET A 111 -11.95 5.83 -18.97
CA MET A 111 -10.68 5.29 -19.46
C MET A 111 -9.51 5.69 -18.56
N MET A 112 -9.44 6.93 -18.15
CA MET A 112 -8.42 7.43 -17.22
C MET A 112 -8.54 6.75 -15.86
N GLU A 113 -9.75 6.59 -15.33
CA GLU A 113 -10.00 5.91 -14.06
C GLU A 113 -9.48 4.47 -14.11
N VAL A 114 -9.83 3.71 -15.15
CA VAL A 114 -9.38 2.32 -15.33
C VAL A 114 -7.85 2.25 -15.39
N ALA A 115 -7.20 3.14 -16.16
CA ALA A 115 -5.75 3.17 -16.28
C ALA A 115 -5.04 3.46 -14.95
N ILE A 116 -5.56 4.39 -14.15
CA ILE A 116 -5.01 4.73 -12.84
C ILE A 116 -5.23 3.57 -11.85
N LEU A 117 -6.42 2.97 -11.85
CA LEU A 117 -6.74 1.85 -10.97
C LEU A 117 -5.90 0.59 -11.29
N GLU A 118 -5.67 0.30 -12.59
CA GLU A 118 -4.77 -0.77 -13.03
C GLU A 118 -3.36 -0.54 -12.51
N ASN A 119 -2.84 0.67 -12.70
CA ASN A 119 -1.50 1.03 -12.23
C ASN A 119 -1.37 0.93 -10.70
N LEU A 120 -2.40 1.32 -9.95
CA LEU A 120 -2.43 1.21 -8.48
C LEU A 120 -2.45 -0.24 -7.96
N GLN A 121 -2.68 -1.23 -8.83
CA GLN A 121 -2.60 -2.66 -8.46
C GLN A 121 -1.18 -3.22 -8.49
N ARG A 122 -0.22 -2.46 -9.01
CA ARG A 122 1.18 -2.88 -9.05
C ARG A 122 1.75 -3.04 -7.64
N GLU A 123 2.65 -4.01 -7.47
CA GLU A 123 3.25 -4.31 -6.16
C GLU A 123 4.47 -3.42 -5.85
N ASP A 124 5.05 -2.84 -6.86
CA ASP A 124 6.31 -2.12 -6.83
C ASP A 124 6.19 -0.61 -6.64
N LEU A 125 4.95 -0.08 -6.55
CA LEU A 125 4.71 1.36 -6.39
C LEU A 125 5.34 1.93 -5.11
N THR A 126 6.00 3.06 -5.28
CA THR A 126 6.46 3.87 -4.16
C THR A 126 5.28 4.64 -3.52
N PRO A 127 5.37 5.05 -2.25
CA PRO A 127 4.34 5.87 -1.62
C PRO A 127 4.05 7.20 -2.35
N LEU A 128 5.03 7.74 -3.06
CA LEU A 128 4.87 8.97 -3.83
C LEU A 128 4.11 8.74 -5.14
N GLU A 129 4.36 7.62 -5.81
CA GLU A 129 3.60 7.24 -7.00
C GLU A 129 2.14 6.96 -6.66
N GLU A 130 1.86 6.24 -5.55
CA GLU A 130 0.49 6.09 -5.05
C GLU A 130 -0.16 7.44 -4.75
N ALA A 131 0.56 8.36 -4.09
CA ALA A 131 0.06 9.68 -3.78
C ALA A 131 -0.29 10.49 -5.05
N GLN A 132 0.57 10.41 -6.06
CA GLN A 132 0.35 11.05 -7.36
C GLN A 132 -0.87 10.49 -8.08
N ALA A 133 -1.06 9.17 -8.06
CA ALA A 133 -2.24 8.52 -8.62
C ALA A 133 -3.53 8.99 -7.92
N TYR A 134 -3.52 9.10 -6.58
CA TYR A 134 -4.67 9.63 -5.83
C TYR A 134 -4.96 11.10 -6.17
N GLN A 135 -3.91 11.92 -6.31
CA GLN A 135 -4.06 13.30 -6.72
C GLN A 135 -4.67 13.40 -8.12
N THR A 136 -4.21 12.59 -9.06
CA THR A 136 -4.75 12.56 -10.44
C THR A 136 -6.22 12.17 -10.45
N LEU A 137 -6.65 11.18 -9.65
CA LEU A 137 -8.06 10.81 -9.50
C LEU A 137 -8.91 11.99 -9.00
N ILE A 138 -8.40 12.74 -8.01
CA ILE A 138 -9.10 13.91 -7.46
C ILE A 138 -9.21 15.02 -8.49
N GLU A 139 -8.10 15.40 -9.12
CA GLU A 139 -8.03 16.58 -10.00
C GLU A 139 -8.68 16.35 -11.37
N LYS A 140 -8.45 15.16 -11.96
CA LYS A 140 -8.93 14.88 -13.33
C LYS A 140 -10.34 14.34 -13.38
N LEU A 141 -10.77 13.62 -12.34
CA LEU A 141 -12.12 13.06 -12.27
C LEU A 141 -13.03 13.84 -11.30
N ASN A 142 -12.56 14.97 -10.77
CA ASN A 142 -13.28 15.81 -9.79
C ASN A 142 -13.82 15.02 -8.59
N LEU A 143 -13.05 14.02 -8.12
CA LEU A 143 -13.45 13.19 -7.00
C LEU A 143 -13.00 13.80 -5.67
N THR A 144 -13.79 13.61 -4.64
CA THR A 144 -13.39 13.92 -3.27
C THR A 144 -12.45 12.83 -2.71
N GLN A 145 -11.66 13.16 -1.69
CA GLN A 145 -10.83 12.16 -0.98
C GLN A 145 -11.66 10.98 -0.42
N ALA A 146 -12.92 11.24 -0.06
CA ALA A 146 -13.81 10.21 0.47
C ALA A 146 -14.25 9.24 -0.64
N GLU A 147 -14.57 9.75 -1.83
CA GLU A 147 -14.93 8.94 -2.99
C GLU A 147 -13.74 8.10 -3.47
N VAL A 148 -12.54 8.69 -3.58
CA VAL A 148 -11.31 7.94 -3.89
C VAL A 148 -11.08 6.83 -2.85
N ALA A 149 -11.24 7.13 -1.57
CA ALA A 149 -11.10 6.13 -0.52
C ALA A 149 -12.13 4.99 -0.64
N SER A 150 -13.39 5.32 -0.93
CA SER A 150 -14.46 4.34 -1.14
C SER A 150 -14.15 3.42 -2.32
N ARG A 151 -13.78 3.98 -3.48
CA ARG A 151 -13.45 3.23 -4.70
C ARG A 151 -12.28 2.28 -4.51
N LEU A 152 -11.25 2.70 -3.74
CA LEU A 152 -10.05 1.92 -3.46
C LEU A 152 -10.20 0.97 -2.26
N GLY A 153 -11.33 0.98 -1.55
CA GLY A 153 -11.51 0.22 -0.31
C GLY A 153 -10.54 0.63 0.81
N LYS A 154 -10.15 1.91 0.83
CA LYS A 154 -9.28 2.51 1.84
C LYS A 154 -10.09 3.43 2.76
N SER A 155 -9.48 3.92 3.84
CA SER A 155 -10.08 4.98 4.65
C SER A 155 -9.69 6.37 4.11
N ARG A 156 -10.57 7.37 4.30
CA ARG A 156 -10.24 8.76 3.94
C ARG A 156 -8.92 9.25 4.58
N PRO A 157 -8.62 8.97 5.86
CA PRO A 157 -7.34 9.33 6.47
C PRO A 157 -6.14 8.67 5.77
N TYR A 158 -6.32 7.45 5.23
CA TYR A 158 -5.26 6.79 4.45
C TYR A 158 -4.91 7.62 3.22
N ILE A 159 -5.90 8.00 2.40
CA ILE A 159 -5.71 8.83 1.21
C ILE A 159 -5.10 10.18 1.58
N ALA A 160 -5.64 10.86 2.60
CA ALA A 160 -5.12 12.15 3.06
C ALA A 160 -3.63 12.07 3.48
N ASN A 161 -3.21 11.00 4.14
CA ASN A 161 -1.82 10.80 4.55
C ASN A 161 -0.87 10.65 3.36
N TYR A 162 -1.29 9.98 2.30
CA TYR A 162 -0.51 9.86 1.07
C TYR A 162 -0.41 11.21 0.34
N LEU A 163 -1.53 11.89 0.15
CA LEU A 163 -1.55 13.21 -0.49
C LEU A 163 -0.65 14.24 0.22
N ARG A 164 -0.57 14.19 1.54
CA ARG A 164 0.34 15.05 2.31
C ARG A 164 1.82 14.84 1.96
N LEU A 165 2.23 13.65 1.51
CA LEU A 165 3.61 13.39 1.10
C LEU A 165 4.02 14.24 -0.11
N LEU A 166 3.07 14.64 -0.95
CA LEU A 166 3.34 15.50 -2.11
C LEU A 166 3.76 16.92 -1.70
N GLY A 167 3.48 17.34 -0.47
CA GLY A 167 3.94 18.61 0.11
C GLY A 167 5.38 18.60 0.63
N LEU A 168 6.06 17.45 0.64
CA LEU A 168 7.45 17.34 1.09
C LEU A 168 8.41 18.07 0.13
N PRO A 169 9.53 18.63 0.62
CA PRO A 169 10.62 19.13 -0.20
C PRO A 169 11.18 18.04 -1.14
N ALA A 170 11.69 18.45 -2.32
CA ALA A 170 12.19 17.52 -3.33
C ALA A 170 13.25 16.54 -2.77
N ALA A 171 14.22 17.05 -2.02
CA ALA A 171 15.26 16.22 -1.39
C ALA A 171 14.71 15.15 -0.44
N VAL A 172 13.58 15.39 0.22
CA VAL A 172 12.94 14.40 1.11
C VAL A 172 12.13 13.41 0.30
N LYS A 173 11.50 13.86 -0.79
CA LYS A 173 10.80 12.97 -1.73
C LYS A 173 11.76 11.93 -2.33
N GLU A 174 12.97 12.33 -2.69
CA GLU A 174 14.00 11.41 -3.17
C GLU A 174 14.35 10.33 -2.13
N LEU A 175 14.49 10.69 -0.86
CA LEU A 175 14.75 9.72 0.21
C LEU A 175 13.58 8.73 0.39
N VAL A 176 12.35 9.17 0.20
CA VAL A 176 11.15 8.30 0.24
C VAL A 176 11.09 7.41 -1.01
N ALA A 177 11.35 7.96 -2.20
CA ALA A 177 11.36 7.21 -3.46
C ALA A 177 12.41 6.10 -3.43
N ASN A 178 13.61 6.40 -2.90
CA ASN A 178 14.71 5.45 -2.74
C ASN A 178 14.54 4.50 -1.53
N ARG A 179 13.38 4.51 -0.88
CA ARG A 179 13.06 3.69 0.30
C ARG A 179 14.01 3.87 1.50
N GLN A 180 14.76 4.98 1.54
CA GLN A 180 15.62 5.34 2.66
C GLN A 180 14.84 5.92 3.83
N LEU A 181 13.68 6.52 3.56
CA LEU A 181 12.70 6.93 4.56
C LEU A 181 11.38 6.17 4.37
N SER A 182 10.84 5.66 5.46
CA SER A 182 9.51 5.06 5.45
C SER A 182 8.41 6.13 5.36
N MET A 183 7.23 5.74 4.89
CA MET A 183 6.05 6.62 4.88
C MET A 183 5.73 7.21 6.26
N GLY A 184 5.91 6.42 7.33
CA GLY A 184 5.68 6.89 8.71
C GLY A 184 6.62 8.00 9.11
N GLN A 185 7.93 7.84 8.83
CA GLN A 185 8.94 8.87 9.07
C GLN A 185 8.66 10.13 8.25
N ALA A 186 8.40 9.98 6.94
CA ALA A 186 8.07 11.08 6.05
C ALA A 186 6.85 11.89 6.51
N ARG A 187 5.80 11.19 6.99
CA ARG A 187 4.61 11.84 7.56
C ARG A 187 4.91 12.63 8.83
N THR A 188 5.77 12.10 9.69
CA THR A 188 6.19 12.78 10.93
C THR A 188 6.93 14.07 10.62
N LEU A 189 7.81 14.06 9.61
CA LEU A 189 8.54 15.25 9.16
C LEU A 189 7.63 16.38 8.66
N LEU A 190 6.47 16.06 8.10
CA LEU A 190 5.45 17.06 7.72
C LEU A 190 4.86 17.84 8.92
N GLY A 191 5.13 17.41 10.13
CA GLY A 191 4.78 18.14 11.35
C GLY A 191 5.65 19.37 11.61
N LEU A 192 6.82 19.47 10.97
CA LEU A 192 7.68 20.67 11.07
C LEU A 192 7.17 21.78 10.18
N LYS A 193 7.21 23.02 10.69
CA LYS A 193 6.77 24.21 9.95
C LYS A 193 7.85 24.72 8.99
N ASP A 194 9.12 24.59 9.37
CA ASP A 194 10.25 25.06 8.56
C ASP A 194 10.71 23.97 7.58
N LYS A 195 10.67 24.28 6.29
CA LYS A 195 11.09 23.37 5.20
C LYS A 195 12.58 23.02 5.25
N LEU A 196 13.45 23.93 5.74
CA LEU A 196 14.88 23.67 5.87
C LEU A 196 15.13 22.68 7.02
N ALA A 197 14.45 22.84 8.14
CA ALA A 197 14.48 21.90 9.25
C ALA A 197 13.98 20.49 8.82
N VAL A 198 12.94 20.42 7.99
CA VAL A 198 12.45 19.16 7.42
C VAL A 198 13.55 18.41 6.67
N VAL A 199 14.30 19.10 5.79
CA VAL A 199 15.39 18.47 5.01
C VAL A 199 16.55 18.03 5.91
N ALA A 200 16.95 18.87 6.86
CA ALA A 200 18.02 18.56 7.80
C ALA A 200 17.67 17.35 8.67
N LEU A 201 16.46 17.34 9.24
CA LEU A 201 16.00 16.22 10.06
C LEU A 201 15.77 14.93 9.25
N ALA A 202 15.34 15.02 7.99
CA ALA A 202 15.23 13.87 7.09
C ALA A 202 16.59 13.21 6.85
N LYS A 203 17.63 13.98 6.53
CA LYS A 203 19.00 13.48 6.35
C LYS A 203 19.55 12.84 7.63
N ARG A 204 19.30 13.49 8.76
CA ARG A 204 19.66 12.96 10.07
C ARG A 204 18.95 11.65 10.40
N ALA A 205 17.66 11.56 10.07
CA ALA A 205 16.86 10.35 10.29
C ALA A 205 17.41 9.14 9.52
N VAL A 206 17.87 9.34 8.30
CA VAL A 206 18.52 8.29 7.51
C VAL A 206 19.89 7.93 8.11
N LYS A 207 20.71 8.93 8.44
CA LYS A 207 22.06 8.68 8.96
C LYS A 207 22.07 7.97 10.31
N GLU A 208 21.15 8.33 11.20
CA GLU A 208 21.06 7.81 12.58
C GLU A 208 20.04 6.66 12.71
N ASN A 209 19.39 6.24 11.62
CA ASN A 209 18.33 5.23 11.62
C ASN A 209 17.21 5.51 12.64
N LEU A 210 16.77 6.77 12.72
CA LEU A 210 15.78 7.19 13.71
C LEU A 210 14.44 6.50 13.49
N THR A 211 13.85 5.98 14.55
CA THR A 211 12.50 5.43 14.53
C THR A 211 11.44 6.53 14.41
N VAL A 212 10.22 6.17 14.01
CA VAL A 212 9.09 7.11 13.94
C VAL A 212 8.86 7.81 15.28
N ARG A 213 8.97 7.08 16.41
CA ARG A 213 8.79 7.65 17.77
C ARG A 213 9.85 8.69 18.12
N GLN A 214 11.11 8.40 17.81
CA GLN A 214 12.21 9.36 18.03
C GLN A 214 12.02 10.63 17.19
N LEU A 215 11.57 10.47 15.93
CA LEU A 215 11.24 11.60 15.08
C LEU A 215 10.07 12.42 15.63
N GLU A 216 9.01 11.76 16.12
CA GLU A 216 7.87 12.46 16.75
C GLU A 216 8.30 13.28 17.95
N GLU A 217 9.22 12.77 18.78
CA GLU A 217 9.77 13.50 19.94
C GLU A 217 10.61 14.71 19.51
N ILE A 218 11.46 14.56 18.49
CA ILE A 218 12.27 15.65 17.95
C ILE A 218 11.37 16.74 17.36
N VAL A 219 10.42 16.36 16.51
CA VAL A 219 9.46 17.28 15.87
C VAL A 219 8.64 18.03 16.93
N ALA A 220 8.20 17.36 18.00
CA ALA A 220 7.48 18.00 19.10
C ALA A 220 8.33 19.03 19.83
N LYS A 221 9.63 18.74 20.06
CA LYS A 221 10.59 19.68 20.67
C LYS A 221 10.84 20.90 19.78
N GLU A 222 11.08 20.70 18.50
CA GLU A 222 11.36 21.80 17.56
C GLU A 222 10.15 22.71 17.34
N ASN A 223 8.94 22.16 17.40
CA ASN A 223 7.71 22.97 17.34
C ASN A 223 7.38 23.71 18.66
N GLY A 224 8.23 23.64 19.68
CA GLY A 224 7.96 24.22 21.00
C GLY A 224 6.80 23.54 21.74
N GLN A 225 6.29 22.45 21.18
CA GLN A 225 5.36 21.57 21.86
C GLN A 225 6.16 20.64 22.77
N VAL A 226 6.60 21.18 23.90
CA VAL A 226 6.95 20.33 25.03
C VAL A 226 5.63 19.68 25.42
N LYS A 227 5.29 18.55 24.79
CA LYS A 227 4.39 17.62 25.47
C LYS A 227 5.10 17.41 26.81
N PRO A 228 4.45 17.75 27.92
CA PRO A 228 4.94 17.24 29.18
C PRO A 228 5.10 15.75 28.89
N THR A 229 6.34 15.28 28.87
CA THR A 229 6.60 13.84 28.95
C THR A 229 5.64 13.42 30.04
N LYS A 230 4.59 12.64 29.68
CA LYS A 230 3.76 12.05 30.73
C LYS A 230 4.80 11.53 31.66
N PRO A 231 4.90 12.08 32.89
CA PRO A 231 5.93 11.61 33.78
C PRO A 231 5.81 10.11 33.68
N VAL A 232 6.89 9.42 33.30
CA VAL A 232 6.95 7.98 33.42
C VAL A 232 6.48 7.79 34.82
N LYS A 233 5.20 7.43 35.00
CA LYS A 233 4.64 7.24 36.33
C LYS A 233 5.67 6.35 36.96
N PRO A 234 6.41 6.80 37.98
CA PRO A 234 7.41 5.95 38.61
C PRO A 234 6.67 4.67 38.83
N ALA A 235 7.21 3.56 38.28
CA ALA A 235 6.53 2.28 38.28
C ALA A 235 5.94 2.15 39.69
N PRO A 236 4.62 2.03 39.86
CA PRO A 236 4.00 2.18 41.17
C PRO A 236 4.83 1.32 42.09
N LYS A 237 5.40 1.92 43.17
CA LYS A 237 6.25 1.20 44.09
C LYS A 237 5.39 0.03 44.53
N LEU A 238 5.66 -1.15 43.95
CA LEU A 238 4.95 -2.36 44.29
C LEU A 238 5.00 -2.46 45.83
N ASN A 239 3.85 -2.74 46.44
CA ASN A 239 3.79 -3.07 47.85
C ASN A 239 4.93 -4.07 48.14
N PRO A 240 5.72 -3.89 49.21
CA PRO A 240 6.81 -4.79 49.54
C PRO A 240 6.45 -6.27 49.45
N TYR A 241 5.23 -6.62 49.85
CA TYR A 241 4.66 -7.98 49.69
C TYR A 241 4.55 -8.45 48.24
N LEU A 242 4.06 -7.58 47.35
CA LEU A 242 3.95 -7.92 45.90
C LEU A 242 5.32 -8.01 45.25
N ARG A 243 6.31 -7.26 45.73
CA ARG A 243 7.68 -7.31 45.25
C ARG A 243 8.34 -8.66 45.61
N GLU A 244 8.20 -9.09 46.85
CA GLU A 244 8.71 -10.35 47.31
C GLU A 244 8.03 -11.55 46.59
N ALA A 245 6.69 -11.47 46.40
CA ALA A 245 5.95 -12.45 45.63
C ALA A 245 6.41 -12.48 44.15
N THR A 246 6.71 -11.35 43.55
CA THR A 246 7.26 -11.27 42.18
C THR A 246 8.60 -12.03 42.08
N ASP A 247 9.50 -11.75 43.00
CA ASP A 247 10.83 -12.36 43.01
C ASP A 247 10.76 -13.88 43.22
N GLN A 248 9.88 -14.34 44.09
CA GLN A 248 9.65 -15.79 44.33
C GLN A 248 9.05 -16.46 43.10
N LEU A 249 8.05 -15.86 42.46
CA LEU A 249 7.42 -16.40 41.27
C LEU A 249 8.37 -16.41 40.06
N GLN A 250 9.19 -15.38 39.88
CA GLN A 250 10.21 -15.34 38.84
C GLN A 250 11.25 -16.46 39.01
N ARG A 251 11.70 -16.73 40.27
CA ARG A 251 12.62 -17.84 40.55
C ARG A 251 11.97 -19.18 40.25
N ARG A 252 10.68 -19.35 40.57
CA ARG A 252 9.97 -20.61 40.38
C ARG A 252 9.68 -20.90 38.90
N PHE A 253 9.21 -19.89 38.14
CA PHE A 253 8.84 -20.06 36.72
C PHE A 253 10.02 -19.90 35.76
N GLY A 254 11.13 -19.30 36.19
CA GLY A 254 12.30 -19.03 35.35
C GLY A 254 12.02 -18.02 34.23
N THR A 255 10.92 -17.27 34.33
CA THR A 255 10.51 -16.24 33.36
C THR A 255 10.02 -14.99 34.08
N LYS A 256 9.91 -13.87 33.35
CA LYS A 256 9.47 -12.60 33.92
C LYS A 256 8.00 -12.68 34.36
N VAL A 257 7.73 -12.37 35.62
CA VAL A 257 6.39 -12.25 36.18
C VAL A 257 6.10 -10.81 36.51
N SER A 258 4.90 -10.34 36.21
CA SER A 258 4.45 -8.99 36.54
C SER A 258 3.06 -8.99 37.15
N PHE A 259 2.87 -8.12 38.16
CA PHE A 259 1.57 -7.88 38.77
C PHE A 259 0.98 -6.59 38.18
N ARG A 260 -0.25 -6.63 37.73
CA ARG A 260 -1.06 -5.43 37.43
C ARG A 260 -2.06 -5.20 38.54
N GLY A 261 -1.81 -4.16 39.32
CA GLY A 261 -2.54 -3.78 40.52
C GLY A 261 -1.54 -3.48 41.64
N ASN A 262 -1.91 -2.59 42.56
CA ASN A 262 -1.04 -2.16 43.65
C ASN A 262 -1.59 -2.57 45.02
N GLN A 263 -2.70 -3.30 45.03
CA GLN A 263 -3.37 -3.80 46.23
C GLN A 263 -3.33 -5.33 46.24
N PRO A 264 -3.13 -5.96 47.43
CA PRO A 264 -3.10 -7.42 47.51
C PRO A 264 -4.45 -8.08 47.26
N ASP A 265 -5.56 -7.32 47.38
CA ASP A 265 -6.92 -7.86 47.34
C ASP A 265 -7.46 -8.10 45.91
N HIS A 266 -6.89 -7.39 44.90
CA HIS A 266 -7.29 -7.58 43.51
C HIS A 266 -6.18 -7.17 42.54
N GLY A 267 -6.03 -7.93 41.46
CA GLY A 267 -5.00 -7.68 40.47
C GLY A 267 -4.96 -8.78 39.43
N LYS A 268 -3.98 -8.67 38.54
CA LYS A 268 -3.66 -9.68 37.54
C LYS A 268 -2.19 -10.06 37.66
N ILE A 269 -1.93 -11.37 37.56
CA ILE A 269 -0.58 -11.91 37.40
C ILE A 269 -0.39 -12.17 35.91
N GLU A 270 0.65 -11.58 35.31
CA GLU A 270 0.99 -11.78 33.91
C GLU A 270 2.34 -12.49 33.82
N ILE A 271 2.35 -13.63 33.16
CA ILE A 271 3.52 -14.47 32.91
C ILE A 271 3.66 -14.54 31.38
N PRO A 272 4.52 -13.72 30.75
CA PRO A 272 4.73 -13.78 29.31
C PRO A 272 5.54 -15.05 28.97
N TYR A 273 5.18 -15.69 27.86
CA TYR A 273 5.90 -16.81 27.28
C TYR A 273 6.21 -16.55 25.80
N GLN A 274 7.31 -17.11 25.30
CA GLN A 274 7.77 -16.89 23.93
C GLN A 274 7.68 -18.15 23.05
N SER A 275 7.45 -19.32 23.66
CA SER A 275 7.31 -20.60 22.94
C SER A 275 6.24 -21.48 23.59
N ALA A 276 5.76 -22.49 22.84
CA ALA A 276 4.83 -23.49 23.36
C ALA A 276 5.45 -24.32 24.52
N ASP A 277 6.74 -24.62 24.43
CA ASP A 277 7.46 -25.36 25.45
C ASP A 277 7.54 -24.58 26.77
N GLU A 278 7.78 -23.27 26.68
CA GLU A 278 7.79 -22.37 27.84
C GLU A 278 6.40 -22.28 28.48
N LEU A 279 5.33 -22.22 27.67
CA LEU A 279 3.96 -22.27 28.16
C LEU A 279 3.66 -23.57 28.88
N ASN A 280 4.00 -24.72 28.28
CA ASN A 280 3.77 -26.04 28.87
C ASN A 280 4.49 -26.17 30.22
N ARG A 281 5.76 -25.73 30.29
CA ARG A 281 6.52 -25.72 31.53
C ARG A 281 5.86 -24.88 32.63
N VAL A 282 5.33 -23.69 32.26
CA VAL A 282 4.62 -22.82 33.21
C VAL A 282 3.34 -23.49 33.71
N LEU A 283 2.56 -24.13 32.81
CA LEU A 283 1.35 -24.87 33.16
C LEU A 283 1.63 -26.06 34.06
N GLU A 284 2.68 -26.82 33.77
CA GLU A 284 3.12 -27.95 34.61
C GLU A 284 3.49 -27.48 36.02
N LEU A 285 4.23 -26.38 36.17
CA LEU A 285 4.57 -25.77 37.45
C LEU A 285 3.36 -25.22 38.22
N LEU A 286 2.28 -24.92 37.51
CA LEU A 286 0.97 -24.52 38.08
C LEU A 286 0.10 -25.72 38.41
N GLY A 287 0.52 -26.96 38.05
CA GLY A 287 -0.25 -28.18 38.29
C GLY A 287 -1.41 -28.36 37.32
N VAL A 288 -1.37 -27.71 36.15
CA VAL A 288 -2.36 -27.84 35.09
C VAL A 288 -1.84 -28.87 34.08
N SER A 289 -2.49 -30.02 33.98
CA SER A 289 -2.25 -31.03 32.93
C SER A 289 -3.41 -31.02 31.96
N PHE A 290 -3.11 -31.12 30.67
CA PHE A 290 -4.10 -31.38 29.63
C PHE A 290 -4.03 -32.88 29.31
N ASP A 291 -5.10 -33.57 29.57
CA ASP A 291 -5.31 -34.98 29.12
C ASP A 291 -5.63 -35.00 27.62
#